data_14a02ed02a26cee6df43d131d1a4834a
#
_entry.id   14a02ed02a26cee6df43d131d1a4834a
#
_cell.length_a   1.000
_cell.length_b   1.000
_cell.length_c   1.000
_cell.angle_alpha   90.00
_cell.angle_beta   90.00
_cell.angle_gamma   90.00
#
_symmetry.space_group_name_H-M   'P 1'
#
loop_
_entity.id
_entity.type
_entity.pdbx_description
1 polymer ?
#
loop_
_entity_poly.entity_id
_entity_poly.type
_entity_poly.pdbx_seq_one_letter_code
_entity_poly.pdbx_strand_id
1 'polypeptide(L)'
;SFATDDIMSSIGVGGTATAAQGNYDGAPGMGLQWGGTGIRVKDVFDIRDVDRGNIVRYDSPSIAGFVVSAAWGEDDRWDVALRYAGEFSGFKIAAGVGYHQDTEPEQGQQFNYNEIRTAGGIQHVPTGLFVDGGWMRREFDDSATKFVPAGVDDFTFWYVRPGIYRKWNALGKTSFFGEYGQAKGSGLIAGDKSDMSGFLKNKGTFYGVGLQQEVDAAAMELYIGWRHFEADLTDGAGYNLNPDDVETVYTGARIKF
;
A
#
# COMPACT_ATOMS: atom_id res chain seq x y z
N SER A 1 4.24 4.05 14.77
CA SER A 1 4.46 4.18 13.31
C SER A 1 4.48 5.64 12.90
N PHE A 2 5.16 5.95 11.86
CA PHE A 2 5.13 7.26 11.21
C PHE A 2 3.73 7.57 10.67
N ALA A 3 3.39 8.85 10.50
CA ALA A 3 2.06 9.26 10.07
C ALA A 3 1.81 8.96 8.59
N THR A 4 2.88 8.93 7.79
CA THR A 4 2.85 8.58 6.37
C THR A 4 2.41 7.14 6.13
N ASP A 5 2.72 6.21 7.04
CA ASP A 5 2.28 4.81 6.97
C ASP A 5 0.75 4.68 6.97
N ASP A 6 0.07 5.55 7.71
CA ASP A 6 -1.38 5.54 7.81
C ASP A 6 -2.09 5.97 6.52
N ILE A 7 -1.39 6.66 5.60
CA ILE A 7 -2.02 7.26 4.42
C ILE A 7 -2.62 6.19 3.50
N MET A 8 -1.87 5.19 3.11
CA MET A 8 -2.38 4.16 2.19
C MET A 8 -3.05 2.99 2.91
N SER A 9 -2.77 2.80 4.19
CA SER A 9 -3.30 1.68 4.97
C SER A 9 -4.65 1.97 5.63
N SER A 10 -4.95 3.24 5.94
CA SER A 10 -6.14 3.61 6.70
C SER A 10 -7.14 4.52 5.97
N ILE A 11 -6.72 5.18 4.89
CA ILE A 11 -7.59 6.09 4.16
C ILE A 11 -8.32 5.34 3.05
N GLY A 12 -9.64 5.33 3.13
CA GLY A 12 -10.50 4.69 2.15
C GLY A 12 -11.97 4.79 2.53
N VAL A 13 -12.81 4.39 1.61
CA VAL A 13 -14.26 4.32 1.76
C VAL A 13 -14.74 2.92 1.37
N GLY A 14 -16.02 2.62 1.51
CA GLY A 14 -16.58 1.37 0.99
C GLY A 14 -16.30 0.12 1.80
N GLY A 15 -15.76 0.23 3.02
CA GLY A 15 -15.61 -0.89 3.94
C GLY A 15 -14.56 -1.94 3.53
N THR A 16 -13.64 -1.60 2.63
CA THR A 16 -12.64 -2.55 2.08
C THR A 16 -11.35 -2.64 2.89
N ALA A 17 -11.23 -1.87 3.96
CA ALA A 17 -9.99 -1.68 4.70
C ALA A 17 -9.33 -2.97 5.21
N THR A 18 -10.10 -4.02 5.48
CA THR A 18 -9.56 -5.26 6.01
C THR A 18 -9.11 -6.23 4.92
N ALA A 19 -9.88 -6.34 3.84
CA ALA A 19 -9.63 -7.33 2.79
C ALA A 19 -8.58 -6.85 1.77
N ALA A 20 -8.52 -5.56 1.51
CA ALA A 20 -7.74 -5.03 0.40
C ALA A 20 -6.67 -4.02 0.82
N GLN A 21 -6.77 -3.44 2.02
CA GLN A 21 -5.86 -2.40 2.51
C GLN A 21 -4.92 -2.88 3.62
N GLY A 22 -4.85 -4.18 3.92
CA GLY A 22 -3.85 -4.67 4.86
C GLY A 22 -2.47 -4.13 4.46
N ASN A 23 -1.62 -3.89 5.45
CA ASN A 23 -0.22 -3.60 5.23
C ASN A 23 0.25 -4.41 4.02
N TYR A 24 0.73 -3.79 2.96
CA TYR A 24 0.95 -4.49 1.70
C TYR A 24 1.95 -5.64 1.83
N ASP A 25 2.86 -5.60 2.79
CA ASP A 25 3.70 -6.73 3.15
C ASP A 25 2.90 -7.94 3.65
N GLY A 26 1.77 -7.71 4.28
CA GLY A 26 0.83 -8.72 4.77
C GLY A 26 -0.38 -8.96 3.86
N ALA A 27 -0.49 -8.23 2.73
CA ALA A 27 -1.62 -8.38 1.83
C ALA A 27 -1.65 -9.78 1.19
N PRO A 28 -2.84 -10.30 0.88
CA PRO A 28 -2.96 -11.62 0.27
C PRO A 28 -2.16 -11.74 -1.02
N GLY A 29 -1.35 -12.80 -1.12
CA GLY A 29 -0.51 -13.09 -2.28
C GLY A 29 0.90 -12.49 -2.23
N MET A 30 1.17 -11.49 -1.38
CA MET A 30 2.47 -10.80 -1.36
C MET A 30 3.66 -11.69 -0.95
N GLY A 31 3.44 -12.74 -0.17
CA GLY A 31 4.46 -13.73 0.20
C GLY A 31 4.75 -14.79 -0.85
N LEU A 32 3.94 -14.88 -1.91
CA LEU A 32 4.14 -15.85 -2.99
C LEU A 32 5.36 -15.47 -3.84
N GLN A 33 5.99 -16.45 -4.47
CA GLN A 33 7.14 -16.26 -5.35
C GLN A 33 6.73 -16.35 -6.81
N TRP A 34 7.32 -15.52 -7.63
CA TRP A 34 7.27 -15.64 -9.08
C TRP A 34 7.97 -16.92 -9.52
N GLY A 35 7.32 -17.70 -10.36
CA GLY A 35 7.79 -19.04 -10.75
C GLY A 35 9.25 -19.06 -11.20
N GLY A 36 10.08 -19.86 -10.51
CA GLY A 36 11.48 -20.09 -10.87
C GLY A 36 12.46 -18.97 -10.54
N THR A 37 12.03 -17.83 -9.99
CA THR A 37 12.89 -16.66 -9.80
C THR A 37 13.41 -16.49 -8.38
N GLY A 38 12.75 -17.07 -7.38
CA GLY A 38 13.02 -16.78 -5.96
C GLY A 38 12.52 -15.41 -5.46
N ILE A 39 12.02 -14.55 -6.36
CA ILE A 39 11.54 -13.20 -6.07
C ILE A 39 10.10 -13.30 -5.58
N ARG A 40 9.78 -12.63 -4.48
CA ARG A 40 8.40 -12.60 -3.95
C ARG A 40 7.60 -11.47 -4.61
N VAL A 41 6.29 -11.61 -4.63
CA VAL A 41 5.38 -10.58 -5.14
C VAL A 41 5.63 -9.25 -4.40
N LYS A 42 5.79 -9.27 -3.09
CA LYS A 42 6.07 -8.07 -2.29
C LYS A 42 7.40 -7.39 -2.63
N ASP A 43 8.37 -8.11 -3.15
CA ASP A 43 9.66 -7.53 -3.52
C ASP A 43 9.52 -6.66 -4.80
N VAL A 44 8.51 -6.91 -5.62
CA VAL A 44 8.16 -6.10 -6.82
C VAL A 44 7.24 -4.93 -6.45
N PHE A 45 6.31 -5.13 -5.52
CA PHE A 45 5.33 -4.12 -5.13
C PHE A 45 5.74 -3.33 -3.88
N ASP A 46 6.93 -3.34 -3.46
CA ASP A 46 7.60 -2.73 -2.30
C ASP A 46 6.90 -1.54 -1.60
N ILE A 47 5.69 -1.79 -1.12
CA ILE A 47 4.87 -0.81 -0.40
C ILE A 47 5.00 -1.09 1.10
N ARG A 48 6.21 -0.97 1.61
CA ARG A 48 6.48 -1.17 3.03
C ARG A 48 6.03 0.02 3.85
N ASP A 49 5.69 -0.25 5.10
CA ASP A 49 5.70 0.79 6.11
C ASP A 49 7.14 1.30 6.30
N VAL A 50 7.24 2.55 6.66
CA VAL A 50 8.50 3.11 7.17
C VAL A 50 8.91 2.29 8.39
N ASP A 51 10.19 1.92 8.51
CA ASP A 51 10.67 1.03 9.54
C ASP A 51 10.28 1.49 10.96
N ARG A 52 10.10 0.53 11.85
CA ARG A 52 9.77 0.78 13.25
C ARG A 52 11.02 1.24 13.97
N GLY A 53 10.92 2.36 14.67
CA GLY A 53 11.99 2.95 15.48
C GLY A 53 11.42 3.66 16.69
N ASN A 54 12.29 4.26 17.49
CA ASN A 54 11.88 5.16 18.55
C ASN A 54 11.45 6.49 17.93
N ILE A 55 10.17 6.81 18.03
CA ILE A 55 9.60 8.01 17.43
C ILE A 55 8.77 8.80 18.45
N VAL A 56 8.71 10.10 18.26
CA VAL A 56 7.70 10.98 18.86
C VAL A 56 6.76 11.43 17.76
N ARG A 57 5.47 11.21 17.95
CA ARG A 57 4.43 11.61 16.99
C ARG A 57 3.41 12.51 17.67
N TYR A 58 2.99 13.55 16.97
CA TYR A 58 1.88 14.40 17.34
C TYR A 58 0.80 14.34 16.26
N ASP A 59 -0.44 14.12 16.69
CA ASP A 59 -1.63 14.25 15.85
C ASP A 59 -2.48 15.38 16.41
N SER A 60 -2.86 16.34 15.56
CA SER A 60 -3.76 17.43 15.96
C SER A 60 -5.16 16.90 16.26
N PRO A 61 -5.95 17.61 17.08
CA PRO A 61 -7.39 17.41 17.09
C PRO A 61 -7.98 17.58 15.68
N SER A 62 -9.10 16.92 15.41
CA SER A 62 -9.80 17.11 14.14
C SER A 62 -10.45 18.50 14.09
N ILE A 63 -10.12 19.28 13.07
CA ILE A 63 -10.67 20.60 12.80
C ILE A 63 -11.36 20.56 11.44
N ALA A 64 -12.69 20.67 11.42
CA ALA A 64 -13.50 20.58 10.21
C ALA A 64 -13.21 19.33 9.34
N GLY A 65 -12.88 18.21 9.97
CA GLY A 65 -12.54 16.95 9.30
C GLY A 65 -11.06 16.80 8.96
N PHE A 66 -10.24 17.81 9.17
CA PHE A 66 -8.80 17.76 8.94
C PHE A 66 -8.02 17.35 10.19
N VAL A 67 -7.01 16.52 10.01
CA VAL A 67 -6.01 16.16 11.03
C VAL A 67 -4.62 16.34 10.41
N VAL A 68 -3.77 17.10 11.08
CA VAL A 68 -2.36 17.24 10.75
C VAL A 68 -1.56 16.36 11.70
N SER A 69 -0.58 15.66 11.18
CA SER A 69 0.33 14.83 11.96
C SER A 69 1.77 15.17 11.63
N ALA A 70 2.64 15.06 12.62
CA ALA A 70 4.09 15.15 12.43
C ALA A 70 4.77 14.13 13.36
N ALA A 71 5.78 13.44 12.85
CA ALA A 71 6.59 12.53 13.65
C ALA A 71 8.07 12.80 13.40
N TRP A 72 8.86 12.56 14.46
CA TRP A 72 10.32 12.60 14.42
C TRP A 72 10.84 11.34 15.10
N GLY A 73 11.76 10.67 14.44
CA GLY A 73 12.40 9.43 14.92
C GLY A 73 13.89 9.58 15.14
N GLU A 74 14.50 8.50 15.59
CA GLU A 74 15.94 8.34 15.59
C GLU A 74 16.48 8.32 14.14
N ASP A 75 17.80 8.54 13.97
CA ASP A 75 18.48 8.55 12.69
C ASP A 75 17.93 9.61 11.69
N ASP A 76 17.58 10.79 12.24
CA ASP A 76 17.06 11.96 11.49
C ASP A 76 15.89 11.65 10.54
N ARG A 77 15.08 10.64 10.88
CA ARG A 77 13.85 10.33 10.17
C ARG A 77 12.70 11.19 10.65
N TRP A 78 11.97 11.76 9.73
CA TRP A 78 10.78 12.55 10.06
C TRP A 78 9.69 12.43 9.00
N ASP A 79 8.48 12.69 9.40
CA ASP A 79 7.36 12.77 8.47
C ASP A 79 6.32 13.83 8.88
N VAL A 80 5.52 14.22 7.89
CA VAL A 80 4.32 15.02 8.08
C VAL A 80 3.19 14.44 7.25
N ALA A 81 1.96 14.53 7.77
CA ALA A 81 0.78 14.07 7.06
C ALA A 81 -0.41 15.01 7.30
N LEU A 82 -1.25 15.12 6.26
CA LEU A 82 -2.55 15.77 6.33
C LEU A 82 -3.61 14.77 5.91
N ARG A 83 -4.63 14.59 6.73
CA ARG A 83 -5.77 13.71 6.49
C ARG A 83 -7.07 14.50 6.57
N TYR A 84 -8.01 14.12 5.74
CA TYR A 84 -9.36 14.66 5.73
C TYR A 84 -10.39 13.52 5.72
N ALA A 85 -11.44 13.66 6.50
CA ALA A 85 -12.62 12.80 6.42
C ALA A 85 -13.88 13.64 6.67
N GLY A 86 -14.87 13.48 5.83
CA GLY A 86 -16.12 14.22 5.94
C GLY A 86 -17.26 13.61 5.13
N GLU A 87 -18.47 14.10 5.41
CA GLU A 87 -19.67 13.74 4.66
C GLU A 87 -20.40 15.03 4.27
N PHE A 88 -20.70 15.15 3.00
CA PHE A 88 -21.40 16.31 2.45
C PHE A 88 -22.35 15.88 1.33
N SER A 89 -23.58 16.35 1.38
CA SER A 89 -24.62 16.10 0.35
C SER A 89 -24.76 14.63 -0.05
N GLY A 90 -24.64 13.70 0.90
CA GLY A 90 -24.74 12.26 0.65
C GLY A 90 -23.49 11.62 0.07
N PHE A 91 -22.37 12.33 0.05
CA PHE A 91 -21.06 11.77 -0.29
C PHE A 91 -20.18 11.71 0.94
N LYS A 92 -19.59 10.55 1.20
CA LYS A 92 -18.45 10.39 2.12
C LYS A 92 -17.17 10.57 1.35
N ILE A 93 -16.26 11.36 1.88
CA ILE A 93 -14.95 11.64 1.30
C ILE A 93 -13.90 11.36 2.37
N ALA A 94 -12.87 10.63 2.00
CA ALA A 94 -11.65 10.48 2.78
C ALA A 94 -10.46 10.75 1.86
N ALA A 95 -9.46 11.50 2.33
CA ALA A 95 -8.26 11.80 1.57
C ALA A 95 -7.08 12.02 2.51
N GLY A 96 -5.88 11.77 2.04
CA GLY A 96 -4.67 12.06 2.78
C GLY A 96 -3.46 12.18 1.89
N VAL A 97 -2.49 12.93 2.38
CA VAL A 97 -1.15 13.04 1.84
C VAL A 97 -0.16 13.01 2.99
N GLY A 98 0.93 12.27 2.82
CA GLY A 98 2.05 12.23 3.73
C GLY A 98 3.37 12.36 2.97
N TYR A 99 4.33 12.99 3.62
CA TYR A 99 5.71 13.08 3.15
C TYR A 99 6.63 12.57 4.25
N HIS A 100 7.52 11.67 3.89
CA HIS A 100 8.53 11.09 4.77
C HIS A 100 9.92 11.34 4.19
N GLN A 101 10.89 11.56 5.08
CA GLN A 101 12.30 11.67 4.74
C GLN A 101 13.13 10.84 5.71
N ASP A 102 14.05 10.08 5.14
CA ASP A 102 15.08 9.32 5.81
C ASP A 102 16.44 9.82 5.30
N THR A 103 17.27 10.40 6.20
CA THR A 103 18.56 10.99 5.85
C THR A 103 19.76 10.23 6.41
N GLU A 104 19.53 9.31 7.35
CA GLU A 104 20.56 8.45 7.92
C GLU A 104 20.09 6.98 7.95
N PRO A 105 20.57 6.14 7.02
CA PRO A 105 20.16 4.74 6.98
C PRO A 105 20.63 3.99 8.21
N GLU A 106 19.70 3.31 8.90
CA GLU A 106 20.03 2.39 10.00
C GLU A 106 21.06 1.34 9.59
N GLN A 107 21.74 0.73 10.59
CA GLN A 107 22.60 -0.43 10.35
C GLN A 107 21.82 -1.52 9.61
N GLY A 108 22.02 -1.57 8.30
CA GLY A 108 21.36 -2.55 7.45
C GLY A 108 20.52 -1.96 6.32
N GLN A 109 20.10 -0.71 6.40
CA GLN A 109 19.64 0.06 5.26
C GLN A 109 20.83 0.74 4.61
N GLN A 110 20.86 0.79 3.29
CA GLN A 110 22.06 1.22 2.57
C GLN A 110 21.86 2.51 1.79
N PHE A 111 20.72 3.18 1.95
CA PHE A 111 20.39 4.37 1.17
C PHE A 111 19.32 5.23 1.85
N ASN A 112 19.46 6.52 1.64
CA ASN A 112 18.49 7.53 2.04
C ASN A 112 17.39 7.62 0.98
N TYR A 113 16.21 8.04 1.38
CA TYR A 113 15.10 8.25 0.46
C TYR A 113 14.10 9.29 0.97
N ASN A 114 13.40 9.88 0.02
CA ASN A 114 12.20 10.67 0.26
C ASN A 114 11.00 9.92 -0.26
N GLU A 115 9.88 10.01 0.44
CA GLU A 115 8.67 9.35 0.01
C GLU A 115 7.45 10.25 0.16
N ILE A 116 6.62 10.28 -0.87
CA ILE A 116 5.29 10.88 -0.81
C ILE A 116 4.24 9.79 -1.01
N ARG A 117 3.24 9.74 -0.13
CA ARG A 117 2.06 8.86 -0.23
C ARG A 117 0.80 9.69 -0.27
N THR A 118 -0.11 9.31 -1.15
CA THR A 118 -1.46 9.87 -1.22
C THR A 118 -2.47 8.74 -1.27
N ALA A 119 -3.62 8.94 -0.65
CA ALA A 119 -4.76 8.05 -0.80
C ALA A 119 -6.04 8.86 -0.70
N GLY A 120 -7.09 8.35 -1.30
CA GLY A 120 -8.40 8.99 -1.21
C GLY A 120 -9.52 8.10 -1.71
N GLY A 121 -10.72 8.46 -1.33
CA GLY A 121 -11.92 7.77 -1.77
C GLY A 121 -13.15 8.63 -1.63
N ILE A 122 -14.13 8.33 -2.46
CA ILE A 122 -15.46 8.93 -2.44
C ILE A 122 -16.50 7.83 -2.52
N GLN A 123 -17.54 7.94 -1.69
CA GLN A 123 -18.69 7.05 -1.68
C GLN A 123 -19.97 7.87 -1.77
N HIS A 124 -20.84 7.53 -2.70
CA HIS A 124 -22.22 8.02 -2.73
C HIS A 124 -23.08 7.14 -1.79
N VAL A 125 -23.39 7.67 -0.61
CA VAL A 125 -24.03 6.94 0.48
C VAL A 125 -25.37 6.31 0.09
N PRO A 126 -26.28 7.02 -0.62
CA PRO A 126 -27.58 6.45 -0.99
C PRO A 126 -27.51 5.24 -1.90
N THR A 127 -26.56 5.19 -2.83
CA THR A 127 -26.40 4.05 -3.75
C THR A 127 -25.40 3.02 -3.22
N GLY A 128 -24.49 3.43 -2.35
CA GLY A 128 -23.38 2.64 -1.88
C GLY A 128 -22.19 2.57 -2.87
N LEU A 129 -22.30 3.16 -4.06
CA LEU A 129 -21.22 3.19 -5.03
C LEU A 129 -20.02 3.96 -4.46
N PHE A 130 -18.83 3.42 -4.66
CA PHE A 130 -17.60 4.07 -4.23
C PHE A 130 -16.45 3.84 -5.22
N VAL A 131 -15.47 4.69 -5.12
CA VAL A 131 -14.12 4.47 -5.66
C VAL A 131 -13.11 4.96 -4.63
N ASP A 132 -12.08 4.18 -4.41
CA ASP A 132 -10.89 4.60 -3.67
C ASP A 132 -9.63 4.24 -4.43
N GLY A 133 -8.51 4.80 -3.98
CA GLY A 133 -7.21 4.56 -4.59
C GLY A 133 -6.09 5.26 -3.84
N GLY A 134 -4.88 4.96 -4.25
CA GLY A 134 -3.69 5.57 -3.69
C GLY A 134 -2.56 5.64 -4.70
N TRP A 135 -1.62 6.49 -4.42
CA TRP A 135 -0.40 6.65 -5.18
C TRP A 135 0.75 6.98 -4.24
N MET A 136 1.91 6.41 -4.51
CA MET A 136 3.16 6.74 -3.81
C MET A 136 4.32 6.86 -4.78
N ARG A 137 5.30 7.66 -4.39
CA ARG A 137 6.60 7.74 -5.03
C ARG A 137 7.67 7.81 -3.96
N ARG A 138 8.69 6.98 -4.12
CA ARG A 138 9.91 6.99 -3.34
C ARG A 138 11.06 7.36 -4.25
N GLU A 139 11.81 8.39 -3.89
CA GLU A 139 13.00 8.84 -4.59
C GLU A 139 14.22 8.48 -3.74
N PHE A 140 15.17 7.80 -4.33
CA PHE A 140 16.41 7.42 -3.67
C PHE A 140 17.44 8.51 -3.86
N ASP A 141 18.22 8.80 -2.80
CA ASP A 141 19.31 9.77 -2.85
C ASP A 141 20.50 9.19 -3.67
N ASP A 142 21.32 10.08 -4.21
CA ASP A 142 22.56 9.74 -4.96
C ASP A 142 23.51 8.83 -4.18
N SER A 143 23.45 8.82 -2.85
CA SER A 143 24.19 7.88 -2.00
C SER A 143 23.77 6.41 -2.24
N ALA A 144 22.55 6.19 -2.74
CA ALA A 144 22.05 4.88 -3.10
C ALA A 144 22.70 4.28 -4.36
N THR A 145 23.43 5.07 -5.15
CA THR A 145 23.98 4.66 -6.47
C THR A 145 24.88 3.43 -6.43
N LYS A 146 25.40 3.05 -5.27
CA LYS A 146 26.19 1.81 -5.10
C LYS A 146 25.31 0.54 -5.09
N PHE A 147 24.02 0.69 -4.84
CA PHE A 147 23.08 -0.41 -4.59
C PHE A 147 21.86 -0.35 -5.49
N VAL A 148 21.54 0.82 -6.03
CA VAL A 148 20.50 1.02 -7.03
C VAL A 148 21.12 0.85 -8.41
N PRO A 149 20.60 -0.01 -9.27
CA PRO A 149 21.10 -0.12 -10.63
C PRO A 149 21.05 1.24 -11.34
N ALA A 150 22.09 1.56 -12.09
CA ALA A 150 22.18 2.83 -12.82
C ALA A 150 20.92 3.06 -13.68
N GLY A 151 20.26 4.18 -13.47
CA GLY A 151 19.04 4.57 -14.20
C GLY A 151 17.73 4.14 -13.53
N VAL A 152 17.75 3.74 -12.27
CA VAL A 152 16.56 3.54 -11.43
C VAL A 152 16.65 4.54 -10.28
N ASP A 153 16.03 5.69 -10.45
CA ASP A 153 16.11 6.80 -9.49
C ASP A 153 14.89 6.85 -8.57
N ASP A 154 13.81 6.12 -8.89
CA ASP A 154 12.57 6.15 -8.14
C ASP A 154 11.80 4.80 -8.17
N PHE A 155 10.91 4.69 -7.20
CA PHE A 155 9.86 3.66 -7.16
C PHE A 155 8.51 4.36 -7.12
N THR A 156 7.56 3.90 -7.93
CA THR A 156 6.19 4.39 -7.95
C THR A 156 5.22 3.23 -7.82
N PHE A 157 4.14 3.46 -7.06
CA PHE A 157 3.02 2.54 -6.95
C PHE A 157 1.71 3.31 -6.99
N TRP A 158 0.69 2.73 -7.63
CA TRP A 158 -0.67 3.24 -7.56
C TRP A 158 -1.69 2.12 -7.67
N TYR A 159 -2.86 2.36 -7.14
CA TYR A 159 -4.01 1.48 -7.30
C TYR A 159 -5.32 2.26 -7.36
N VAL A 160 -6.33 1.64 -7.94
CA VAL A 160 -7.72 2.11 -7.95
C VAL A 160 -8.64 0.94 -7.64
N ARG A 161 -9.72 1.23 -6.89
CA ARG A 161 -10.66 0.23 -6.43
C ARG A 161 -12.09 0.77 -6.47
N PRO A 162 -12.83 0.55 -7.58
CA PRO A 162 -14.25 0.80 -7.65
C PRO A 162 -15.04 -0.31 -6.98
N GLY A 163 -16.20 0.04 -6.39
CA GLY A 163 -17.05 -0.95 -5.76
C GLY A 163 -18.41 -0.44 -5.34
N ILE A 164 -19.15 -1.30 -4.66
CA ILE A 164 -20.42 -0.98 -4.04
C ILE A 164 -20.45 -1.51 -2.61
N TYR A 165 -20.79 -0.65 -1.66
CA TYR A 165 -20.85 -0.95 -0.23
C TYR A 165 -22.25 -0.63 0.30
N ARG A 166 -23.05 -1.67 0.50
CA ARG A 166 -24.46 -1.53 0.85
C ARG A 166 -24.94 -2.67 1.74
N LYS A 167 -26.00 -2.40 2.52
CA LYS A 167 -26.69 -3.42 3.31
C LYS A 167 -27.71 -4.14 2.43
N TRP A 168 -27.42 -5.38 2.03
CA TRP A 168 -28.31 -6.23 1.22
C TRP A 168 -28.97 -7.35 2.01
N ASN A 169 -28.49 -7.62 3.22
CA ASN A 169 -29.01 -8.66 4.10
C ASN A 169 -29.02 -8.19 5.56
N ALA A 170 -29.58 -9.03 6.44
CA ALA A 170 -29.70 -8.71 7.86
C ALA A 170 -28.39 -8.78 8.65
N LEU A 171 -27.35 -9.41 8.11
CA LEU A 171 -26.05 -9.56 8.80
C LEU A 171 -25.33 -8.21 8.95
N GLY A 172 -25.37 -7.36 7.94
CA GLY A 172 -24.65 -6.10 7.93
C GLY A 172 -24.47 -5.58 6.51
N LYS A 173 -23.50 -4.72 6.30
CA LYS A 173 -23.15 -4.23 4.96
C LYS A 173 -22.23 -5.21 4.26
N THR A 174 -22.40 -5.24 2.94
CA THR A 174 -21.53 -6.01 2.04
C THR A 174 -20.79 -5.05 1.13
N SER A 175 -19.48 -5.21 1.01
CA SER A 175 -18.68 -4.56 -0.02
C SER A 175 -18.35 -5.57 -1.10
N PHE A 176 -18.58 -5.18 -2.35
CA PHE A 176 -18.09 -5.88 -3.53
C PHE A 176 -17.25 -4.88 -4.34
N PHE A 177 -16.04 -5.27 -4.71
CA PHE A 177 -15.10 -4.36 -5.37
C PHE A 177 -14.23 -5.11 -6.39
N GLY A 178 -13.81 -4.36 -7.41
CA GLY A 178 -12.69 -4.69 -8.26
C GLY A 178 -11.47 -3.87 -7.86
N GLU A 179 -10.29 -4.33 -8.18
CA GLU A 179 -9.05 -3.60 -7.95
C GLU A 179 -8.09 -3.75 -9.11
N TYR A 180 -7.34 -2.71 -9.36
CA TYR A 180 -6.23 -2.68 -10.32
C TYR A 180 -5.13 -1.79 -9.79
N GLY A 181 -3.88 -2.21 -9.95
CA GLY A 181 -2.74 -1.40 -9.54
C GLY A 181 -1.45 -1.79 -10.24
N GLN A 182 -0.47 -0.91 -10.13
CA GLN A 182 0.82 -1.07 -10.79
C GLN A 182 1.94 -0.51 -9.91
N ALA A 183 3.03 -1.25 -9.86
CA ALA A 183 4.31 -0.82 -9.32
C ALA A 183 5.33 -0.65 -10.44
N LYS A 184 6.26 0.30 -10.30
CA LYS A 184 7.31 0.59 -11.28
C LYS A 184 8.55 1.11 -10.57
N GLY A 185 9.72 0.70 -11.02
CA GLY A 185 10.98 1.13 -10.44
C GLY A 185 11.67 0.01 -9.69
N SER A 186 12.56 0.32 -8.77
CA SER A 186 13.33 -0.65 -8.02
C SER A 186 12.68 -1.00 -6.68
N GLY A 187 11.65 -1.83 -6.68
CA GLY A 187 11.10 -2.41 -5.45
C GLY A 187 12.05 -3.38 -4.75
N LEU A 188 12.96 -3.98 -5.49
CA LEU A 188 13.90 -5.02 -5.01
C LEU A 188 15.05 -4.50 -4.14
N ILE A 189 15.21 -3.19 -4.00
CA ILE A 189 16.31 -2.57 -3.24
C ILE A 189 16.23 -2.89 -1.77
N ALA A 190 15.09 -3.21 -1.26
CA ALA A 190 14.84 -3.32 0.15
C ALA A 190 14.72 -4.75 0.67
N GLY A 191 14.90 -5.76 -0.17
CA GLY A 191 14.96 -7.17 0.20
C GLY A 191 16.33 -7.58 0.74
N ASP A 192 16.47 -8.81 1.09
CA ASP A 192 17.66 -9.43 1.66
C ASP A 192 18.96 -9.03 0.93
N LYS A 193 19.97 -8.63 1.68
CA LYS A 193 21.22 -7.98 1.25
C LYS A 193 22.11 -8.79 0.29
N SER A 194 21.80 -10.04 0.03
CA SER A 194 22.68 -10.96 -0.70
C SER A 194 22.42 -11.02 -2.21
N ASP A 195 21.23 -10.61 -2.70
CA ASP A 195 20.84 -10.86 -4.10
C ASP A 195 20.53 -9.59 -4.92
N MET A 196 20.85 -8.40 -4.40
CA MET A 196 20.46 -7.12 -5.02
C MET A 196 21.30 -6.71 -6.24
N SER A 197 22.30 -7.47 -6.61
CA SER A 197 23.17 -7.14 -7.75
C SER A 197 22.54 -7.36 -9.13
N GLY A 198 21.25 -7.70 -9.19
CA GLY A 198 20.69 -8.34 -10.37
C GLY A 198 19.58 -7.65 -11.15
N PHE A 199 18.91 -6.59 -10.68
CA PHE A 199 17.73 -6.09 -11.40
C PHE A 199 17.86 -4.64 -11.85
N LEU A 200 17.74 -4.39 -13.16
CA LEU A 200 17.77 -3.06 -13.75
C LEU A 200 16.40 -2.40 -13.82
N LYS A 201 15.34 -3.18 -13.97
CA LYS A 201 13.96 -2.68 -14.06
C LYS A 201 12.99 -3.70 -13.52
N ASN A 202 11.98 -3.26 -12.80
CA ASN A 202 10.81 -4.04 -12.48
C ASN A 202 9.54 -3.24 -12.76
N LYS A 203 8.53 -3.94 -13.19
CA LYS A 203 7.16 -3.46 -13.29
C LYS A 203 6.26 -4.58 -12.83
N GLY A 204 5.45 -4.31 -11.82
CA GLY A 204 4.41 -5.22 -11.37
C GLY A 204 3.04 -4.67 -11.74
N THR A 205 2.12 -5.54 -12.14
CA THR A 205 0.71 -5.20 -12.34
C THR A 205 -0.11 -6.20 -11.54
N PHE A 206 -1.15 -5.76 -10.86
CA PHE A 206 -2.14 -6.65 -10.28
C PHE A 206 -3.56 -6.20 -10.58
N TYR A 207 -4.45 -7.15 -10.63
CA TYR A 207 -5.88 -6.93 -10.66
C TYR A 207 -6.63 -8.02 -9.93
N GLY A 208 -7.82 -7.71 -9.47
CA GLY A 208 -8.57 -8.67 -8.67
C GLY A 208 -9.99 -8.23 -8.41
N VAL A 209 -10.69 -9.09 -7.69
CA VAL A 209 -12.02 -8.83 -7.17
C VAL A 209 -12.12 -9.32 -5.74
N GLY A 210 -12.92 -8.64 -4.93
CA GLY A 210 -13.14 -9.02 -3.55
C GLY A 210 -14.55 -8.78 -3.07
N LEU A 211 -14.92 -9.56 -2.07
CA LEU A 211 -16.17 -9.41 -1.34
C LEU A 211 -15.87 -9.40 0.15
N GLN A 212 -16.45 -8.44 0.86
CA GLN A 212 -16.39 -8.36 2.32
C GLN A 212 -17.78 -8.21 2.88
N GLN A 213 -18.13 -9.04 3.86
CA GLN A 213 -19.42 -9.03 4.57
C GLN A 213 -19.20 -8.64 6.02
N GLU A 214 -19.84 -7.57 6.47
CA GLU A 214 -19.93 -7.24 7.88
C GLU A 214 -20.97 -8.12 8.56
N VAL A 215 -20.66 -8.58 9.78
CA VAL A 215 -21.57 -9.30 10.65
C VAL A 215 -21.75 -8.47 11.91
N ASP A 216 -22.72 -7.54 11.88
CA ASP A 216 -22.93 -6.52 12.91
C ASP A 216 -23.10 -7.14 14.31
N ALA A 217 -23.83 -8.25 14.40
CA ALA A 217 -24.11 -8.94 15.69
C ALA A 217 -22.85 -9.55 16.33
N ALA A 218 -21.82 -9.82 15.57
CA ALA A 218 -20.57 -10.43 16.05
C ALA A 218 -19.38 -9.45 16.01
N ALA A 219 -19.61 -8.19 15.67
CA ALA A 219 -18.55 -7.21 15.39
C ALA A 219 -17.44 -7.80 14.50
N MET A 220 -17.83 -8.55 13.47
CA MET A 220 -16.93 -9.35 12.64
C MET A 220 -17.06 -8.94 11.17
N GLU A 221 -15.96 -9.08 10.45
CA GLU A 221 -15.90 -8.96 8.99
C GLU A 221 -15.39 -10.28 8.40
N LEU A 222 -16.11 -10.80 7.43
CA LEU A 222 -15.70 -11.97 6.63
C LEU A 222 -15.32 -11.47 5.24
N TYR A 223 -14.27 -12.02 4.65
CA TYR A 223 -13.86 -11.64 3.31
C TYR A 223 -13.35 -12.81 2.48
N ILE A 224 -13.54 -12.69 1.19
CA ILE A 224 -12.97 -13.56 0.17
C ILE A 224 -12.60 -12.71 -1.05
N GLY A 225 -11.55 -13.09 -1.74
CA GLY A 225 -11.13 -12.42 -2.97
C GLY A 225 -10.20 -13.27 -3.80
N TRP A 226 -9.98 -12.78 -5.00
CA TRP A 226 -9.03 -13.31 -5.95
C TRP A 226 -8.17 -12.19 -6.50
N ARG A 227 -6.87 -12.46 -6.68
CA ARG A 227 -5.89 -11.56 -7.30
C ARG A 227 -5.03 -12.30 -8.29
N HIS A 228 -4.74 -11.62 -9.37
CA HIS A 228 -3.76 -11.98 -10.38
C HIS A 228 -2.62 -10.97 -10.37
N PHE A 229 -1.38 -11.45 -10.43
CA PHE A 229 -0.19 -10.63 -10.44
C PHE A 229 0.66 -10.99 -11.66
N GLU A 230 1.10 -9.96 -12.39
CA GLU A 230 2.03 -10.02 -13.50
C GLU A 230 3.29 -9.24 -13.18
N ALA A 231 4.45 -9.67 -13.65
CA ALA A 231 5.70 -8.92 -13.51
C ALA A 231 6.55 -8.94 -14.77
N ASP A 232 7.05 -7.77 -15.14
CA ASP A 232 8.11 -7.60 -16.12
C ASP A 232 9.41 -7.32 -15.36
N LEU A 233 10.33 -8.28 -15.35
CA LEU A 233 11.60 -8.19 -14.63
C LEU A 233 12.77 -8.26 -15.59
N THR A 234 13.75 -7.38 -15.38
CA THR A 234 15.01 -7.37 -16.15
C THR A 234 16.17 -7.48 -15.20
N ASP A 235 17.04 -8.45 -15.38
CA ASP A 235 18.22 -8.66 -14.53
C ASP A 235 19.32 -7.60 -14.80
N GLY A 236 20.38 -7.62 -13.96
CA GLY A 236 21.50 -6.69 -14.05
C GLY A 236 22.32 -6.78 -15.34
N ALA A 237 22.16 -7.84 -16.11
CA ALA A 237 22.76 -8.02 -17.42
C ALA A 237 21.84 -7.58 -18.56
N GLY A 238 20.61 -7.15 -18.25
CA GLY A 238 19.62 -6.69 -19.22
C GLY A 238 18.74 -7.80 -19.81
N TYR A 239 18.75 -9.01 -19.26
CA TYR A 239 17.89 -10.09 -19.72
C TYR A 239 16.51 -10.02 -19.06
N ASN A 240 15.44 -10.18 -19.85
CA ASN A 240 14.10 -10.32 -19.36
C ASN A 240 13.91 -11.70 -18.74
N LEU A 241 13.46 -11.75 -17.50
CA LEU A 241 13.25 -13.00 -16.75
C LEU A 241 11.91 -13.66 -17.08
N ASN A 242 10.91 -12.90 -17.56
CA ASN A 242 9.56 -13.38 -17.90
C ASN A 242 9.01 -14.43 -16.91
N PRO A 243 8.86 -14.07 -15.62
CA PRO A 243 8.34 -15.01 -14.64
C PRO A 243 6.89 -15.40 -14.95
N ASP A 244 6.49 -16.61 -14.57
CA ASP A 244 5.09 -17.02 -14.64
C ASP A 244 4.23 -16.13 -13.72
N ASP A 245 3.01 -15.81 -14.16
CA ASP A 245 2.05 -15.05 -13.39
C ASP A 245 1.70 -15.74 -12.06
N VAL A 246 1.33 -14.98 -11.06
CA VAL A 246 0.93 -15.48 -9.75
C VAL A 246 -0.55 -15.25 -9.53
N GLU A 247 -1.26 -16.32 -9.22
CA GLU A 247 -2.66 -16.25 -8.85
C GLU A 247 -2.88 -16.61 -7.40
N THR A 248 -3.78 -15.90 -6.73
CA THR A 248 -4.15 -16.19 -5.34
C THR A 248 -5.65 -16.04 -5.10
N VAL A 249 -6.20 -17.00 -4.36
CA VAL A 249 -7.51 -16.86 -3.73
C VAL A 249 -7.28 -16.73 -2.24
N TYR A 250 -7.87 -15.72 -1.64
CA TYR A 250 -7.73 -15.47 -0.21
C TYR A 250 -9.07 -15.35 0.48
N THR A 251 -9.12 -15.77 1.73
CA THR A 251 -10.29 -15.65 2.60
C THR A 251 -9.86 -15.44 4.04
N GLY A 252 -10.69 -14.81 4.83
CA GLY A 252 -10.41 -14.58 6.23
C GLY A 252 -11.56 -13.95 6.99
N ALA A 253 -11.31 -13.76 8.28
CA ALA A 253 -12.23 -13.09 9.20
C ALA A 253 -11.44 -12.15 10.11
N ARG A 254 -12.03 -11.00 10.42
CA ARG A 254 -11.54 -10.07 11.44
C ARG A 254 -12.65 -9.85 12.49
N ILE A 255 -12.31 -10.02 13.75
CA ILE A 255 -13.19 -9.72 14.87
C ILE A 255 -12.71 -8.43 15.53
N LYS A 256 -13.63 -7.50 15.77
CA LYS A 256 -13.37 -6.23 16.47
C LYS A 256 -13.87 -6.36 17.90
N PHE A 257 -13.00 -6.24 18.90
CA PHE A 257 -13.31 -6.27 20.33
C PHE A 257 -12.74 -5.05 21.05
#